data_9529e77ea8f9cad1a919d90bed38f0a0
#
_entry.id   9529e77ea8f9cad1a919d90bed38f0a0
#
_cell.length_a   1.000
_cell.length_b   1.000
_cell.length_c   1.000
_cell.angle_alpha   90.00
_cell.angle_beta   90.00
_cell.angle_gamma   90.00
#
_symmetry.space_group_name_H-M   'P 1'
#
loop_
_entity.id
_entity.type
_entity.pdbx_description
1 polymer ?
#
loop_
_entity_poly.entity_id
_entity_poly.type
_entity_poly.pdbx_seq_one_letter_code
_entity_poly.pdbx_strand_id
1 'polypeptide(L)'
;CDCDTHQRRMRTKLISMAMRGFDRVVVEPSGIFDVDEFFDVLRDEPLDRWYTLGNVFAVVDALLPETLSPQAEYILASEAASAGRILLSRSQLATQAQRESAIDHLKRALAACKCSRTLTEEDFLIKDWADLEDADLAALDACGYQHADCEKLCFDAHDAFGSAYFLELGLPRQQLEARIPSLFTDAACGRVLLSLIHI
;
A
#
# COMPACT_ATOMS: atom_id res chain seq x y z
N CYS A 1 13.99 -12.44 5.09
CA CYS A 1 12.96 -12.85 6.06
C CYS A 1 11.89 -13.60 5.31
N ASP A 2 11.65 -14.83 5.69
CA ASP A 2 10.73 -15.74 5.05
C ASP A 2 9.27 -15.23 5.15
N CYS A 3 8.48 -15.38 4.10
CA CYS A 3 7.07 -14.99 4.03
C CYS A 3 6.30 -15.54 5.26
N ASP A 4 6.52 -16.79 5.60
CA ASP A 4 5.98 -17.43 6.80
C ASP A 4 6.27 -16.66 8.11
N THR A 5 7.40 -15.96 8.18
CA THR A 5 7.76 -15.19 9.38
C THR A 5 6.92 -13.93 9.49
N HIS A 6 6.60 -13.27 8.37
CA HIS A 6 5.75 -12.08 8.35
C HIS A 6 4.31 -12.41 8.73
N GLN A 7 3.75 -13.45 8.15
CA GLN A 7 2.40 -13.95 8.46
C GLN A 7 2.27 -14.33 9.95
N ARG A 8 3.25 -15.08 10.50
CA ARG A 8 3.26 -15.47 11.93
C ARG A 8 3.33 -14.25 12.86
N ARG A 9 4.15 -13.26 12.53
CA ARG A 9 4.26 -12.02 13.32
C ARG A 9 2.96 -11.21 13.29
N MET A 10 2.36 -11.07 12.12
CA MET A 10 1.08 -10.40 11.98
C MET A 10 -0.01 -11.13 12.77
N ARG A 11 -0.14 -12.43 12.60
CA ARG A 11 -1.08 -13.27 13.36
C ARG A 11 -0.91 -13.11 14.87
N THR A 12 0.33 -13.18 15.37
CA THR A 12 0.63 -13.00 16.80
C THR A 12 0.22 -11.61 17.30
N LYS A 13 0.47 -10.56 16.52
CA LYS A 13 0.05 -9.21 16.87
C LYS A 13 -1.47 -9.08 16.92
N LEU A 14 -2.18 -9.61 15.93
CA LEU A 14 -3.64 -9.57 15.89
C LEU A 14 -4.24 -10.33 17.08
N ILE A 15 -3.72 -11.52 17.42
CA ILE A 15 -4.13 -12.23 18.63
C ILE A 15 -3.93 -11.37 19.88
N SER A 16 -2.77 -10.75 20.02
CA SER A 16 -2.47 -9.87 21.16
C SER A 16 -3.43 -8.66 21.24
N MET A 17 -3.78 -8.05 20.10
CA MET A 17 -4.72 -6.95 20.06
C MET A 17 -6.14 -7.37 20.44
N ALA A 18 -6.62 -8.52 19.96
CA ALA A 18 -7.91 -9.08 20.37
C ALA A 18 -7.98 -9.34 21.88
N MET A 19 -6.92 -9.92 22.46
CA MET A 19 -6.85 -10.17 23.91
C MET A 19 -6.84 -8.88 24.73
N ARG A 20 -6.45 -7.75 24.16
CA ARG A 20 -6.49 -6.43 24.82
C ARG A 20 -7.86 -5.75 24.75
N GLY A 21 -8.80 -6.32 23.99
CA GLY A 21 -10.17 -5.85 23.91
C GLY A 21 -10.37 -4.55 23.13
N PHE A 22 -9.58 -4.31 22.10
CA PHE A 22 -9.81 -3.16 21.20
C PHE A 22 -11.03 -3.39 20.31
N ASP A 23 -11.88 -2.38 20.20
CA ASP A 23 -13.06 -2.42 19.33
C ASP A 23 -12.71 -2.35 17.86
N ARG A 24 -11.57 -1.71 17.50
CA ARG A 24 -11.08 -1.55 16.14
C ARG A 24 -9.55 -1.63 16.10
N VAL A 25 -9.05 -2.31 15.11
CA VAL A 25 -7.61 -2.41 14.80
C VAL A 25 -7.40 -1.89 13.39
N VAL A 26 -6.53 -0.91 13.23
CA VAL A 26 -6.10 -0.39 11.92
C VAL A 26 -4.75 -1.01 11.59
N VAL A 27 -4.64 -1.59 10.41
CA VAL A 27 -3.42 -2.22 9.93
C VAL A 27 -2.91 -1.45 8.72
N GLU A 28 -1.68 -0.98 8.81
CA GLU A 28 -0.94 -0.43 7.69
C GLU A 28 0.17 -1.43 7.32
N PRO A 29 -0.01 -2.23 6.26
CA PRO A 29 1.03 -3.13 5.78
C PRO A 29 2.11 -2.36 5.00
N SER A 30 3.20 -3.03 4.69
CA SER A 30 4.19 -2.52 3.73
C SER A 30 3.55 -2.41 2.34
N GLY A 31 3.89 -1.38 1.56
CA GLY A 31 3.42 -1.21 0.17
C GLY A 31 3.92 -2.26 -0.83
N ILE A 32 4.52 -3.34 -0.36
CA ILE A 32 4.87 -4.54 -1.15
C ILE A 32 4.21 -5.79 -0.58
N PHE A 33 3.21 -5.62 0.29
CA PHE A 33 2.52 -6.70 0.95
C PHE A 33 1.44 -7.30 0.05
N ASP A 34 1.39 -8.63 -0.03
CA ASP A 34 0.32 -9.32 -0.76
C ASP A 34 -0.99 -9.26 0.06
N VAL A 35 -2.02 -8.64 -0.53
CA VAL A 35 -3.33 -8.45 0.13
C VAL A 35 -4.02 -9.78 0.41
N ASP A 36 -3.83 -10.78 -0.45
CA ASP A 36 -4.41 -12.12 -0.27
C ASP A 36 -3.85 -12.80 0.98
N GLU A 37 -2.54 -12.64 1.24
CA GLU A 37 -1.93 -13.17 2.46
C GLU A 37 -2.54 -12.58 3.74
N PHE A 38 -2.93 -11.30 3.69
CA PHE A 38 -3.62 -10.67 4.82
C PHE A 38 -4.99 -11.29 5.06
N PHE A 39 -5.76 -11.47 4.00
CA PHE A 39 -7.09 -12.09 4.10
C PHE A 39 -7.00 -13.54 4.58
N ASP A 40 -6.01 -14.30 4.13
CA ASP A 40 -5.81 -15.67 4.55
C ASP A 40 -5.50 -15.75 6.04
N VAL A 41 -4.62 -14.86 6.56
CA VAL A 41 -4.34 -14.80 8.00
C VAL A 41 -5.59 -14.48 8.82
N LEU A 42 -6.47 -13.60 8.34
CA LEU A 42 -7.72 -13.28 9.04
C LEU A 42 -8.74 -14.41 9.03
N ARG A 43 -8.68 -15.30 8.04
CA ARG A 43 -9.55 -16.48 7.93
C ARG A 43 -9.09 -17.66 8.79
N ASP A 44 -7.85 -17.62 9.29
CA ASP A 44 -7.30 -18.65 10.17
C ASP A 44 -7.87 -18.56 11.58
N GLU A 45 -8.13 -19.72 12.21
CA GLU A 45 -8.50 -19.79 13.63
C GLU A 45 -7.35 -19.28 14.52
N PRO A 46 -7.61 -18.48 15.57
CA PRO A 46 -8.92 -18.04 16.05
C PRO A 46 -9.38 -16.69 15.51
N LEU A 47 -8.63 -16.07 14.57
CA LEU A 47 -8.86 -14.70 14.11
C LEU A 47 -10.19 -14.55 13.37
N ASP A 48 -10.59 -15.57 12.65
CA ASP A 48 -11.87 -15.67 11.93
C ASP A 48 -13.10 -15.44 12.84
N ARG A 49 -12.96 -15.77 14.12
CA ARG A 49 -14.02 -15.61 15.14
C ARG A 49 -13.93 -14.29 15.90
N TRP A 50 -12.76 -13.67 15.91
CA TRP A 50 -12.48 -12.49 16.73
C TRP A 50 -12.51 -11.19 15.93
N TYR A 51 -12.32 -11.28 14.63
CA TYR A 51 -12.27 -10.14 13.74
C TYR A 51 -13.32 -10.21 12.65
N THR A 52 -13.88 -9.05 12.35
CA THR A 52 -14.65 -8.83 11.13
C THR A 52 -13.88 -7.83 10.30
N LEU A 53 -13.64 -8.15 9.03
CA LEU A 53 -13.00 -7.22 8.11
C LEU A 53 -13.94 -6.03 7.87
N GLY A 54 -13.43 -4.85 8.13
CA GLY A 54 -14.16 -3.59 7.94
C GLY A 54 -13.83 -2.97 6.59
N ASN A 55 -13.10 -1.86 6.62
CA ASN A 55 -12.79 -1.08 5.43
C ASN A 55 -11.37 -1.38 4.93
N VAL A 56 -11.21 -1.43 3.62
CA VAL A 56 -9.92 -1.56 2.95
C VAL A 56 -9.70 -0.33 2.07
N PHE A 57 -8.57 0.32 2.26
CA PHE A 57 -8.15 1.47 1.46
C PHE A 57 -6.90 1.15 0.66
N ALA A 58 -6.87 1.51 -0.61
CA ALA A 58 -5.64 1.60 -1.37
C ALA A 58 -5.20 3.08 -1.44
N VAL A 59 -3.95 3.36 -1.10
CA VAL A 59 -3.40 4.71 -1.19
C VAL A 59 -2.46 4.76 -2.40
N VAL A 60 -2.90 5.45 -3.45
CA VAL A 60 -2.18 5.54 -4.73
C VAL A 60 -1.61 6.94 -4.89
N ASP A 61 -0.36 7.04 -5.33
CA ASP A 61 0.30 8.30 -5.58
C ASP A 61 -0.21 8.96 -6.86
N ALA A 62 -0.71 10.19 -6.78
CA ALA A 62 -1.10 10.97 -7.95
C ALA A 62 0.06 11.30 -8.91
N LEU A 63 1.31 11.20 -8.42
CA LEU A 63 2.54 11.37 -9.19
C LEU A 63 3.15 10.02 -9.58
N LEU A 64 2.32 8.99 -9.73
CA LEU A 64 2.76 7.66 -10.13
C LEU A 64 3.52 7.73 -11.45
N PRO A 65 4.69 7.09 -11.56
CA PRO A 65 5.43 7.05 -12.81
C PRO A 65 4.64 6.35 -13.92
N GLU A 66 4.88 6.75 -15.16
CA GLU A 66 4.22 6.16 -16.33
C GLU A 66 4.50 4.66 -16.51
N THR A 67 5.64 4.19 -16.01
CA THR A 67 6.05 2.79 -16.10
C THR A 67 6.50 2.27 -14.74
N LEU A 68 6.03 1.09 -14.37
CA LEU A 68 6.43 0.34 -13.20
C LEU A 68 7.04 -1.00 -13.63
N SER A 69 7.71 -1.68 -12.71
CA SER A 69 8.09 -3.07 -12.94
C SER A 69 6.85 -3.97 -12.95
N PRO A 70 6.86 -5.13 -13.63
CA PRO A 70 5.72 -6.04 -13.63
C PRO A 70 5.24 -6.43 -12.22
N GLN A 71 6.17 -6.55 -11.28
CA GLN A 71 5.87 -6.85 -9.89
C GLN A 71 5.16 -5.68 -9.19
N ALA A 72 5.63 -4.44 -9.42
CA ALA A 72 4.99 -3.25 -8.86
C ALA A 72 3.60 -3.00 -9.47
N GLU A 73 3.42 -3.28 -10.77
CA GLU A 73 2.11 -3.24 -11.45
C GLU A 73 1.14 -4.23 -10.82
N TYR A 74 1.59 -5.46 -10.57
CA TYR A 74 0.77 -6.48 -9.92
C TYR A 74 0.36 -6.07 -8.50
N ILE A 75 1.30 -5.61 -7.67
CA ILE A 75 1.00 -5.16 -6.30
C ILE A 75 -0.02 -4.01 -6.33
N LEU A 76 0.21 -3.00 -7.18
CA LEU A 76 -0.71 -1.88 -7.34
C LEU A 76 -2.13 -2.34 -7.73
N ALA A 77 -2.22 -3.28 -8.66
CA ALA A 77 -3.51 -3.85 -9.08
C ALA A 77 -4.18 -4.66 -7.96
N SER A 78 -3.43 -5.52 -7.27
CA SER A 78 -3.92 -6.35 -6.17
C SER A 78 -4.48 -5.52 -5.01
N GLU A 79 -3.75 -4.47 -4.60
CA GLU A 79 -4.20 -3.56 -3.55
C GLU A 79 -5.47 -2.81 -3.97
N ALA A 80 -5.50 -2.29 -5.19
CA ALA A 80 -6.67 -1.59 -5.71
C ALA A 80 -7.88 -2.51 -5.90
N ALA A 81 -7.65 -3.76 -6.30
CA ALA A 81 -8.72 -4.73 -6.51
C ALA A 81 -9.55 -4.98 -5.26
N SER A 82 -8.91 -5.01 -4.09
CA SER A 82 -9.54 -5.31 -2.81
C SER A 82 -10.08 -4.08 -2.08
N ALA A 83 -9.70 -2.86 -2.49
CA ALA A 83 -10.07 -1.66 -1.79
C ALA A 83 -11.55 -1.28 -1.94
N GLY A 84 -12.22 -0.96 -0.85
CA GLY A 84 -13.54 -0.32 -0.88
C GLY A 84 -13.47 1.14 -1.35
N ARG A 85 -12.32 1.80 -1.12
CA ARG A 85 -12.04 3.15 -1.60
C ARG A 85 -10.56 3.31 -1.94
N ILE A 86 -10.27 4.03 -3.03
CA ILE A 86 -8.93 4.37 -3.48
C ILE A 86 -8.67 5.84 -3.16
N LEU A 87 -7.63 6.10 -2.38
CA LEU A 87 -7.22 7.44 -1.96
C LEU A 87 -6.08 7.90 -2.87
N LEU A 88 -6.31 8.95 -3.67
CA LEU A 88 -5.27 9.49 -4.52
C LEU A 88 -4.44 10.52 -3.72
N SER A 89 -3.35 10.04 -3.14
CA SER A 89 -2.46 10.86 -2.32
C SER A 89 -1.65 11.84 -3.16
N ARG A 90 -1.19 12.93 -2.55
CA ARG A 90 -0.44 14.02 -3.21
C ARG A 90 -1.18 14.66 -4.40
N SER A 91 -2.50 14.51 -4.45
CA SER A 91 -3.34 15.05 -5.52
C SER A 91 -3.25 16.58 -5.63
N GLN A 92 -2.99 17.27 -4.51
CA GLN A 92 -2.76 18.72 -4.48
C GLN A 92 -1.45 19.17 -5.14
N LEU A 93 -0.47 18.27 -5.26
CA LEU A 93 0.81 18.52 -5.93
C LEU A 93 0.77 18.15 -7.42
N ALA A 94 -0.23 17.37 -7.83
CA ALA A 94 -0.37 16.86 -9.19
C ALA A 94 -1.24 17.80 -10.04
N THR A 95 -0.88 17.94 -11.30
CA THR A 95 -1.76 18.55 -12.30
C THR A 95 -2.95 17.65 -12.60
N GLN A 96 -3.99 18.21 -13.21
CA GLN A 96 -5.16 17.41 -13.63
C GLN A 96 -4.74 16.24 -14.54
N ALA A 97 -3.87 16.49 -15.51
CA ALA A 97 -3.39 15.45 -16.43
C ALA A 97 -2.61 14.34 -15.72
N GLN A 98 -1.83 14.67 -14.68
CA GLN A 98 -1.13 13.66 -13.88
C GLN A 98 -2.09 12.79 -13.06
N ARG A 99 -3.11 13.40 -12.46
CA ARG A 99 -4.16 12.64 -11.75
C ARG A 99 -4.89 11.68 -12.67
N GLU A 100 -5.30 12.16 -13.84
CA GLU A 100 -5.95 11.33 -14.87
C GLU A 100 -5.02 10.21 -15.34
N SER A 101 -3.75 10.51 -15.59
CA SER A 101 -2.74 9.50 -15.96
C SER A 101 -2.56 8.42 -14.89
N ALA A 102 -2.53 8.78 -13.60
CA ALA A 102 -2.43 7.82 -12.50
C ALA A 102 -3.67 6.91 -12.42
N ILE A 103 -4.87 7.47 -12.60
CA ILE A 103 -6.12 6.71 -12.63
C ILE A 103 -6.15 5.74 -13.82
N ASP A 104 -5.77 6.21 -15.00
CA ASP A 104 -5.72 5.37 -16.20
C ASP A 104 -4.63 4.29 -16.11
N HIS A 105 -3.51 4.60 -15.45
CA HIS A 105 -2.46 3.62 -15.14
C HIS A 105 -3.04 2.49 -14.28
N LEU A 106 -3.74 2.84 -13.20
CA LEU A 106 -4.36 1.87 -12.31
C LEU A 106 -5.39 0.98 -13.03
N LYS A 107 -6.23 1.56 -13.88
CA LYS A 107 -7.17 0.81 -14.71
C LYS A 107 -6.47 -0.18 -15.66
N ARG A 108 -5.34 0.24 -16.26
CA ARG A 108 -4.52 -0.63 -17.11
C ARG A 108 -3.86 -1.76 -16.32
N ALA A 109 -3.34 -1.47 -15.11
CA ALA A 109 -2.75 -2.48 -14.23
C ALA A 109 -3.77 -3.57 -13.85
N LEU A 110 -4.99 -3.18 -13.46
CA LEU A 110 -6.08 -4.13 -13.19
C LEU A 110 -6.42 -4.98 -14.42
N ALA A 111 -6.52 -4.37 -15.59
CA ALA A 111 -6.79 -5.10 -16.84
C ALA A 111 -5.66 -6.07 -17.20
N ALA A 112 -4.39 -5.69 -16.99
CA ALA A 112 -3.23 -6.54 -17.22
C ALA A 112 -3.22 -7.77 -16.30
N CYS A 113 -3.69 -7.63 -15.06
CA CYS A 113 -3.86 -8.72 -14.10
C CYS A 113 -5.18 -9.49 -14.31
N LYS A 114 -5.91 -9.23 -15.39
CA LYS A 114 -7.23 -9.83 -15.67
C LYS A 114 -8.20 -9.72 -14.51
N CYS A 115 -8.13 -8.62 -13.78
CA CYS A 115 -8.97 -8.39 -12.63
C CYS A 115 -10.44 -8.25 -13.05
N SER A 116 -11.33 -8.86 -12.29
CA SER A 116 -12.77 -8.76 -12.52
C SER A 116 -13.36 -7.39 -12.19
N ARG A 117 -12.62 -6.55 -11.45
CA ARG A 117 -13.05 -5.22 -11.03
C ARG A 117 -12.87 -4.17 -12.13
N THR A 118 -13.89 -3.34 -12.31
CA THR A 118 -13.84 -2.11 -13.13
C THR A 118 -13.95 -0.90 -12.20
N LEU A 119 -13.01 0.03 -12.31
CA LEU A 119 -13.01 1.25 -11.52
C LEU A 119 -13.83 2.36 -12.15
N THR A 120 -14.62 3.02 -11.33
CA THR A 120 -15.42 4.21 -11.65
C THR A 120 -14.88 5.43 -10.90
N GLU A 121 -15.41 6.63 -11.18
CA GLU A 121 -15.04 7.85 -10.44
C GLU A 121 -15.41 7.76 -8.95
N GLU A 122 -16.47 7.03 -8.62
CA GLU A 122 -16.95 6.84 -7.27
C GLU A 122 -15.98 6.01 -6.39
N ASP A 123 -15.11 5.22 -7.00
CA ASP A 123 -14.11 4.45 -6.28
C ASP A 123 -12.99 5.32 -5.70
N PHE A 124 -12.83 6.56 -6.20
CA PHE A 124 -11.71 7.43 -5.85
C PHE A 124 -12.12 8.53 -4.86
N LEU A 125 -11.23 8.83 -3.93
CA LEU A 125 -11.23 10.06 -3.15
C LEU A 125 -10.01 10.88 -3.57
N ILE A 126 -10.27 12.05 -4.18
CA ILE A 126 -9.27 12.96 -4.75
C ILE A 126 -9.41 14.31 -4.05
N LYS A 127 -8.91 14.41 -2.83
CA LYS A 127 -8.90 15.65 -2.04
C LYS A 127 -7.57 15.84 -1.34
N ASP A 128 -7.20 17.09 -1.06
CA ASP A 128 -6.15 17.36 -0.07
C ASP A 128 -6.64 16.87 1.30
N TRP A 129 -5.75 16.28 2.07
CA TRP A 129 -6.07 15.81 3.42
C TRP A 129 -6.57 16.92 4.35
N ALA A 130 -6.11 18.16 4.12
CA ALA A 130 -6.56 19.34 4.84
C ALA A 130 -8.01 19.77 4.52
N ASP A 131 -8.53 19.35 3.36
CA ASP A 131 -9.86 19.69 2.86
C ASP A 131 -10.89 18.57 3.09
N LEU A 132 -10.51 17.52 3.85
CA LEU A 132 -11.43 16.45 4.21
C LEU A 132 -12.51 16.96 5.16
N GLU A 133 -13.75 16.64 4.83
CA GLU A 133 -14.93 16.97 5.61
C GLU A 133 -15.47 15.72 6.33
N ASP A 134 -16.33 15.93 7.34
CA ASP A 134 -16.97 14.82 8.07
C ASP A 134 -17.72 13.86 7.14
N ALA A 135 -18.28 14.36 6.05
CA ALA A 135 -18.97 13.56 5.05
C ALA A 135 -18.00 12.61 4.31
N ASP A 136 -16.78 13.06 4.00
CA ASP A 136 -15.73 12.23 3.39
C ASP A 136 -15.28 11.14 4.37
N LEU A 137 -15.09 11.50 5.62
CA LEU A 137 -14.70 10.55 6.67
C LEU A 137 -15.80 9.49 6.91
N ALA A 138 -17.05 9.90 6.90
CA ALA A 138 -18.18 8.98 7.02
C ALA A 138 -18.27 8.04 5.82
N ALA A 139 -18.00 8.54 4.61
CA ALA A 139 -17.95 7.71 3.40
C ALA A 139 -16.78 6.71 3.42
N LEU A 140 -15.64 7.10 3.96
CA LEU A 140 -14.51 6.22 4.19
C LEU A 140 -14.84 5.14 5.24
N ASP A 141 -15.47 5.53 6.35
CA ASP A 141 -15.84 4.58 7.41
C ASP A 141 -16.92 3.56 6.97
N ALA A 142 -17.60 3.82 5.87
CA ALA A 142 -18.66 2.96 5.32
C ALA A 142 -18.27 2.28 3.98
N CYS A 143 -17.04 2.44 3.49
CA CYS A 143 -16.71 1.99 2.13
C CYS A 143 -16.56 0.46 1.99
N GLY A 144 -16.35 -0.26 3.10
CA GLY A 144 -16.15 -1.71 3.09
C GLY A 144 -14.90 -2.15 2.33
N TYR A 145 -14.99 -3.26 1.65
CA TYR A 145 -13.95 -3.83 0.80
C TYR A 145 -14.57 -4.53 -0.41
N GLN A 146 -13.75 -4.85 -1.40
CA GLN A 146 -14.18 -5.55 -2.60
C GLN A 146 -13.59 -6.95 -2.65
N HIS A 147 -14.34 -7.89 -3.23
CA HIS A 147 -13.82 -9.19 -3.64
C HIS A 147 -13.64 -9.15 -5.15
N ALA A 148 -12.39 -9.08 -5.59
CA ALA A 148 -12.09 -9.12 -7.01
C ALA A 148 -10.92 -10.07 -7.24
N ASP A 149 -11.12 -11.03 -8.13
CA ASP A 149 -10.09 -11.96 -8.52
C ASP A 149 -9.13 -11.29 -9.50
N CYS A 150 -7.84 -11.36 -9.21
CA CYS A 150 -6.75 -11.01 -10.11
C CYS A 150 -5.91 -12.23 -10.41
N GLU A 151 -5.39 -12.33 -11.63
CA GLU A 151 -4.45 -13.41 -11.96
C GLU A 151 -3.17 -13.21 -11.15
N LYS A 152 -2.85 -14.20 -10.29
CA LYS A 152 -1.74 -14.09 -9.35
C LYS A 152 -0.40 -14.16 -10.08
N LEU A 153 0.44 -13.15 -9.90
CA LEU A 153 1.83 -13.17 -10.32
C LEU A 153 2.69 -13.71 -9.16
N CYS A 154 3.24 -14.91 -9.35
CA CYS A 154 4.14 -15.49 -8.36
C CYS A 154 5.54 -14.90 -8.49
N PHE A 155 6.00 -14.17 -7.49
CA PHE A 155 7.36 -13.65 -7.37
C PHE A 155 7.74 -13.52 -5.89
N ASP A 156 9.03 -13.54 -5.60
CA ASP A 156 9.51 -13.17 -4.27
C ASP A 156 9.60 -11.65 -4.16
N ALA A 157 8.83 -11.07 -3.24
CA ALA A 157 8.83 -9.62 -3.03
C ALA A 157 10.20 -9.10 -2.57
N HIS A 158 11.00 -9.92 -1.88
CA HIS A 158 12.35 -9.55 -1.47
C HIS A 158 13.35 -9.53 -2.62
N ASP A 159 13.15 -10.36 -3.63
CA ASP A 159 13.97 -10.34 -4.85
C ASP A 159 13.57 -9.17 -5.77
N ALA A 160 12.28 -8.82 -5.76
CA ALA A 160 11.75 -7.74 -6.59
C ALA A 160 12.01 -6.33 -6.01
N PHE A 161 12.05 -6.22 -4.66
CA PHE A 161 12.21 -4.94 -3.94
C PHE A 161 13.34 -5.06 -2.93
N GLY A 162 14.51 -4.56 -3.31
CA GLY A 162 15.69 -4.55 -2.44
C GLY A 162 15.57 -3.52 -1.31
N SER A 163 16.10 -3.85 -0.13
CA SER A 163 16.22 -2.93 1.01
C SER A 163 17.67 -2.87 1.47
N ALA A 164 18.21 -1.66 1.64
CA ALA A 164 19.52 -1.44 2.23
C ALA A 164 19.36 -0.83 3.62
N TYR A 165 20.01 -1.45 4.60
CA TYR A 165 19.99 -0.99 5.99
C TYR A 165 21.39 -0.53 6.40
N PHE A 166 21.48 0.69 6.91
CA PHE A 166 22.69 1.24 7.46
C PHE A 166 22.47 1.47 8.95
N LEU A 167 23.04 0.60 9.77
CA LEU A 167 22.93 0.67 11.22
C LEU A 167 24.20 1.28 11.82
N GLU A 168 24.05 2.01 12.92
CA GLU A 168 25.15 2.61 13.68
C GLU A 168 26.08 3.53 12.84
N LEU A 169 25.49 4.25 11.90
CA LEU A 169 26.24 5.25 11.11
C LEU A 169 26.63 6.45 11.98
N GLY A 170 27.91 6.56 12.28
CA GLY A 170 28.50 7.71 12.99
C GLY A 170 28.68 8.95 12.10
N LEU A 171 27.65 9.35 11.35
CA LEU A 171 27.67 10.54 10.50
C LEU A 171 26.94 11.71 11.17
N PRO A 172 27.49 12.94 11.10
CA PRO A 172 26.73 14.13 11.49
C PRO A 172 25.44 14.25 10.68
N ARG A 173 24.35 14.62 11.34
CA ARG A 173 23.02 14.79 10.72
C ARG A 173 23.07 15.62 9.45
N GLN A 174 23.77 16.76 9.48
CA GLN A 174 23.90 17.65 8.34
C GLN A 174 24.56 17.00 7.11
N GLN A 175 25.55 16.12 7.33
CA GLN A 175 26.17 15.37 6.23
C GLN A 175 25.24 14.31 5.66
N LEU A 176 24.44 13.67 6.51
CA LEU A 176 23.46 12.70 6.08
C LEU A 176 22.37 13.36 5.22
N GLU A 177 21.79 14.45 5.72
CA GLU A 177 20.76 15.22 5.01
C GLU A 177 21.26 15.74 3.65
N ALA A 178 22.53 16.12 3.55
CA ALA A 178 23.11 16.57 2.28
C ALA A 178 23.32 15.44 1.26
N ARG A 179 23.49 14.18 1.72
CA ARG A 179 23.73 13.02 0.84
C ARG A 179 22.47 12.33 0.37
N ILE A 180 21.40 12.36 1.16
CA ILE A 180 20.15 11.66 0.83
C ILE A 180 19.58 12.04 -0.54
N PRO A 181 19.51 13.33 -0.96
CA PRO A 181 18.99 13.68 -2.26
C PRO A 181 19.72 13.00 -3.42
N SER A 182 21.04 12.74 -3.29
CA SER A 182 21.81 12.07 -4.33
C SER A 182 21.42 10.62 -4.52
N LEU A 183 20.90 9.93 -3.50
CA LEU A 183 20.44 8.55 -3.61
C LEU A 183 19.24 8.41 -4.57
N PHE A 184 18.40 9.44 -4.65
CA PHE A 184 17.22 9.44 -5.53
C PHE A 184 17.56 9.79 -6.99
N THR A 185 18.75 10.31 -7.25
CA THR A 185 19.18 10.76 -8.57
C THR A 185 20.32 9.91 -9.16
N ASP A 186 21.01 9.12 -8.33
CA ASP A 186 22.12 8.29 -8.76
C ASP A 186 21.63 6.97 -9.37
N ALA A 187 21.87 6.78 -10.66
CA ALA A 187 21.47 5.57 -11.38
C ALA A 187 22.09 4.29 -10.80
N ALA A 188 23.24 4.37 -10.11
CA ALA A 188 23.86 3.23 -9.45
C ALA A 188 23.06 2.72 -8.24
N CYS A 189 22.23 3.57 -7.64
CA CYS A 189 21.34 3.20 -6.53
C CYS A 189 20.04 2.52 -6.99
N GLY A 190 19.81 2.42 -8.31
CA GLY A 190 18.53 2.01 -8.84
C GLY A 190 17.43 3.03 -8.53
N ARG A 191 16.18 2.59 -8.54
CA ARG A 191 15.06 3.46 -8.17
C ARG A 191 14.79 3.38 -6.68
N VAL A 192 15.13 4.43 -5.96
CA VAL A 192 14.82 4.56 -4.53
C VAL A 192 13.36 5.00 -4.37
N LEU A 193 12.55 4.19 -3.67
CA LEU A 193 11.14 4.45 -3.45
C LEU A 193 10.89 5.12 -2.11
N LEU A 194 11.64 4.74 -1.08
CA LEU A 194 11.48 5.24 0.29
C LEU A 194 12.84 5.29 1.00
N SER A 195 13.05 6.33 1.79
CA SER A 195 14.17 6.43 2.73
C SER A 195 13.64 6.82 4.11
N LEU A 196 13.95 6.03 5.14
CA LEU A 196 13.59 6.29 6.53
C LEU A 196 14.85 6.47 7.37
N ILE A 197 14.86 7.52 8.19
CA ILE A 197 15.97 7.83 9.08
C ILE A 197 15.45 7.93 10.49
N HIS A 198 16.04 7.13 11.39
CA HIS A 198 15.87 7.27 12.83
C HIS A 198 17.10 7.98 13.38
N ILE A 199 16.91 9.11 14.05
CA ILE A 199 17.93 9.93 14.68
C ILE A 199 17.74 9.87 16.19
#